data_5eb8f8f43fe48fbff335be3ed94a4065
#
_entry.id   5eb8f8f43fe48fbff335be3ed94a4065
#
_cell.length_a   1.000
_cell.length_b   1.000
_cell.length_c   1.000
_cell.angle_alpha   90.00
_cell.angle_beta   90.00
_cell.angle_gamma   90.00
#
_symmetry.space_group_name_H-M   'P 1'
#
loop_
_entity.id
_entity.type
_entity.pdbx_description
1 polymer ?
#
loop_
_entity_poly.entity_id
_entity_poly.type
_entity_poly.pdbx_seq_one_letter_code
_entity_poly.pdbx_strand_id
1 'polypeptide(L)'
;MSRRHVFAALFIGAMATSLVSCNSGSTSSATNPIDLSPPQAPTNLHTAKDAAINRDWVIWDPSASASVSGYELYSSPTSSASGTLIATMNASTTSYLLPITSVDGTEFYKVRAVGSNNVPSAFTSSLSVTRTKWDGGPLPTTGPGRGTQGDF
;
A
#
# COMPACT_ATOMS: atom_id res chain seq x y z
N MET A 1 76.28 19.82 -6.97
CA MET A 1 75.94 20.49 -8.27
C MET A 1 74.47 20.77 -8.25
N SER A 2 74.12 21.87 -7.74
CA SER A 2 73.79 23.18 -8.27
C SER A 2 72.86 23.13 -9.54
N ARG A 3 71.62 23.56 -9.39
CA ARG A 3 71.03 24.67 -10.14
C ARG A 3 69.63 25.02 -9.65
N ARG A 4 69.52 26.21 -9.10
CA ARG A 4 68.34 26.96 -8.81
C ARG A 4 67.76 27.53 -10.12
N HIS A 5 66.45 27.51 -10.32
CA HIS A 5 65.80 28.48 -11.19
C HIS A 5 64.59 29.06 -10.47
N VAL A 6 64.76 30.32 -10.17
CA VAL A 6 63.75 31.29 -9.77
C VAL A 6 63.07 31.78 -11.04
N PHE A 7 61.71 31.78 -11.12
CA PHE A 7 60.99 32.64 -12.05
C PHE A 7 59.81 33.31 -11.40
N ALA A 8 59.80 34.53 -11.67
CA ALA A 8 59.11 35.68 -11.17
C ALA A 8 57.57 35.64 -11.31
N ALA A 9 56.97 36.40 -10.39
CA ALA A 9 55.56 36.77 -10.39
C ALA A 9 55.23 37.71 -11.56
N LEU A 10 54.04 37.49 -12.15
CA LEU A 10 53.38 38.52 -12.94
C LEU A 10 51.95 38.68 -12.47
N PHE A 11 51.68 39.78 -11.76
CA PHE A 11 50.33 40.26 -11.43
C PHE A 11 49.73 40.90 -12.71
N ILE A 12 48.60 40.37 -13.15
CA ILE A 12 47.75 41.07 -14.09
C ILE A 12 46.38 41.19 -13.43
N GLY A 13 46.02 42.42 -13.11
CA GLY A 13 44.73 42.79 -12.62
C GLY A 13 43.64 42.59 -13.72
N ALA A 14 42.54 42.02 -13.37
CA ALA A 14 41.35 41.93 -14.19
C ALA A 14 40.19 42.64 -13.49
N MET A 15 39.66 43.62 -14.16
CA MET A 15 38.53 44.47 -13.79
C MET A 15 37.29 43.65 -13.50
N ALA A 16 36.65 43.96 -12.37
CA ALA A 16 35.31 43.48 -12.04
C ALA A 16 34.29 44.23 -12.92
N THR A 17 33.74 43.56 -13.92
CA THR A 17 32.52 43.98 -14.58
C THR A 17 31.34 43.31 -13.83
N SER A 18 30.66 44.10 -13.02
CA SER A 18 29.40 43.72 -12.40
C SER A 18 28.31 43.62 -13.51
N LEU A 19 28.00 42.39 -13.91
CA LEU A 19 26.81 42.09 -14.66
C LEU A 19 25.61 42.12 -13.71
N VAL A 20 24.82 43.18 -13.77
CA VAL A 20 23.46 43.18 -13.21
C VAL A 20 22.65 42.19 -14.02
N SER A 21 22.51 40.98 -13.48
CA SER A 21 21.57 40.00 -13.97
C SER A 21 20.18 40.47 -13.60
N CYS A 22 19.40 40.97 -14.58
CA CYS A 22 17.97 41.09 -14.46
C CYS A 22 17.41 39.69 -14.19
N ASN A 23 17.07 39.44 -12.96
CA ASN A 23 16.26 38.27 -12.57
C ASN A 23 14.85 38.49 -13.11
N SER A 24 14.62 38.14 -14.39
CA SER A 24 13.29 37.92 -14.90
C SER A 24 12.69 36.79 -14.10
N GLY A 25 11.79 37.14 -13.18
CA GLY A 25 11.04 36.17 -12.40
C GLY A 25 10.22 35.28 -13.35
N SER A 26 10.84 34.22 -13.84
CA SER A 26 10.12 33.08 -14.34
C SER A 26 9.45 32.45 -13.12
N THR A 27 8.19 32.78 -12.91
CA THR A 27 7.30 31.93 -12.13
C THR A 27 7.15 30.64 -12.95
N SER A 28 8.15 29.75 -12.85
CA SER A 28 7.98 28.35 -13.18
C SER A 28 6.90 27.86 -12.22
N SER A 29 5.66 27.82 -12.69
CA SER A 29 4.69 26.88 -12.12
C SER A 29 5.39 25.52 -12.21
N ALA A 30 6.00 25.09 -11.12
CA ALA A 30 6.45 23.73 -10.99
C ALA A 30 5.18 22.89 -11.10
N THR A 31 4.84 22.47 -12.29
CA THR A 31 3.95 21.33 -12.51
C THR A 31 4.68 20.20 -11.85
N ASN A 32 4.29 19.93 -10.59
CA ASN A 32 4.81 18.79 -9.86
C ASN A 32 4.56 17.58 -10.78
N PRO A 33 5.58 16.88 -11.27
CA PRO A 33 5.35 15.75 -12.15
C PRO A 33 4.42 14.80 -11.41
N ILE A 34 3.32 14.40 -12.07
CA ILE A 34 2.40 13.42 -11.50
C ILE A 34 3.25 12.18 -11.26
N ASP A 35 3.44 11.83 -9.99
CA ASP A 35 4.14 10.61 -9.62
C ASP A 35 3.26 9.42 -10.04
N LEU A 36 3.62 8.79 -11.13
CA LEU A 36 2.96 7.60 -11.66
C LEU A 36 3.56 6.30 -11.11
N SER A 37 4.48 6.40 -10.16
CA SER A 37 5.06 5.21 -9.53
C SER A 37 3.98 4.44 -8.76
N PRO A 38 3.92 3.10 -8.93
CA PRO A 38 3.02 2.28 -8.14
C PRO A 38 3.42 2.33 -6.66
N PRO A 39 2.45 2.30 -5.73
CA PRO A 39 2.76 2.17 -4.32
C PRO A 39 3.43 0.83 -4.02
N GLN A 40 4.05 0.73 -2.85
CA GLN A 40 4.56 -0.56 -2.36
C GLN A 40 3.39 -1.50 -2.06
N ALA A 41 3.59 -2.79 -2.27
CA ALA A 41 2.58 -3.79 -1.92
C ALA A 41 2.37 -3.82 -0.39
N PRO A 42 1.16 -4.13 0.06
CA PRO A 42 0.91 -4.51 1.45
C PRO A 42 1.76 -5.73 1.85
N THR A 43 1.97 -5.92 3.14
CA THR A 43 2.78 -7.03 3.66
C THR A 43 2.00 -7.84 4.68
N ASN A 44 2.58 -8.95 5.13
CA ASN A 44 2.05 -9.77 6.23
C ASN A 44 0.58 -10.18 6.04
N LEU A 45 0.20 -10.60 4.83
CA LEU A 45 -1.15 -11.09 4.57
C LEU A 45 -1.37 -12.42 5.31
N HIS A 46 -2.34 -12.46 6.21
CA HIS A 46 -2.64 -13.63 7.05
C HIS A 46 -4.13 -13.69 7.39
N THR A 47 -4.56 -14.79 8.02
CA THR A 47 -5.91 -14.95 8.54
C THR A 47 -5.95 -14.88 10.06
N ALA A 48 -7.08 -14.40 10.58
CA ALA A 48 -7.47 -14.55 11.97
C ALA A 48 -8.91 -15.07 12.03
N LYS A 49 -9.15 -16.06 12.88
CA LYS A 49 -10.49 -16.61 13.06
C LYS A 49 -11.27 -15.81 14.09
N ASP A 50 -12.45 -15.36 13.71
CA ASP A 50 -13.42 -14.83 14.65
C ASP A 50 -14.23 -16.00 15.24
N ALA A 51 -13.87 -16.40 16.46
CA ALA A 51 -14.48 -17.56 17.14
C ALA A 51 -15.96 -17.30 17.48
N ALA A 52 -16.36 -16.05 17.68
CA ALA A 52 -17.73 -15.70 18.05
C ALA A 52 -18.73 -15.96 16.91
N ILE A 53 -18.27 -15.75 15.67
CA ILE A 53 -19.11 -15.90 14.48
C ILE A 53 -18.60 -16.99 13.53
N ASN A 54 -17.57 -17.73 13.94
CA ASN A 54 -16.94 -18.80 13.17
C ASN A 54 -16.57 -18.40 11.74
N ARG A 55 -16.06 -17.21 11.55
CA ARG A 55 -15.66 -16.64 10.25
C ARG A 55 -14.18 -16.25 10.28
N ASP A 56 -13.59 -16.18 9.11
CA ASP A 56 -12.20 -15.81 8.95
C ASP A 56 -12.10 -14.35 8.49
N TRP A 57 -11.17 -13.62 9.13
CA TRP A 57 -10.68 -12.35 8.67
C TRP A 57 -9.46 -12.56 7.80
N VAL A 58 -9.36 -11.84 6.72
CA VAL A 58 -8.11 -11.61 5.99
C VAL A 58 -7.55 -10.28 6.47
N ILE A 59 -6.31 -10.27 6.93
CA ILE A 59 -5.65 -9.13 7.55
C ILE A 59 -4.31 -8.91 6.86
N TRP A 60 -3.89 -7.67 6.72
CA TRP A 60 -2.59 -7.30 6.16
C TRP A 60 -2.02 -6.06 6.84
N ASP A 61 -0.70 -5.91 6.76
CA ASP A 61 -0.06 -4.67 7.15
C ASP A 61 -0.17 -3.65 6.01
N PRO A 62 -0.38 -2.37 6.33
CA PRO A 62 -0.56 -1.34 5.31
C PRO A 62 0.69 -1.20 4.43
N SER A 63 0.49 -0.72 3.22
CA SER A 63 1.59 -0.29 2.36
C SER A 63 2.42 0.81 3.05
N ALA A 64 3.72 0.76 2.91
CA ALA A 64 4.62 1.80 3.42
C ALA A 64 4.60 3.11 2.59
N SER A 65 3.92 3.12 1.45
CA SER A 65 3.79 4.31 0.61
C SER A 65 2.78 5.30 1.18
N ALA A 66 3.13 6.58 1.21
CA ALA A 66 2.25 7.64 1.72
C ALA A 66 1.07 7.96 0.78
N SER A 67 1.16 7.60 -0.50
CA SER A 67 0.19 7.96 -1.54
C SER A 67 -0.86 6.88 -1.82
N VAL A 68 -1.19 6.03 -0.84
CA VAL A 68 -2.21 4.99 -0.97
C VAL A 68 -3.60 5.59 -0.81
N SER A 69 -4.48 5.35 -1.78
CA SER A 69 -5.91 5.70 -1.72
C SER A 69 -6.78 4.57 -1.20
N GLY A 70 -6.33 3.30 -1.35
CA GLY A 70 -7.10 2.14 -0.90
C GLY A 70 -6.42 0.82 -1.20
N TYR A 71 -7.17 -0.25 -0.94
CA TYR A 71 -6.75 -1.62 -1.17
C TYR A 71 -7.80 -2.38 -1.98
N GLU A 72 -7.33 -3.32 -2.74
CA GLU A 72 -8.17 -4.27 -3.49
C GLU A 72 -7.84 -5.69 -3.05
N LEU A 73 -8.87 -6.45 -2.67
CA LEU A 73 -8.77 -7.86 -2.30
C LEU A 73 -9.30 -8.72 -3.45
N TYR A 74 -8.54 -9.72 -3.78
CA TYR A 74 -8.85 -10.69 -4.83
C TYR A 74 -8.93 -12.10 -4.27
N SER A 75 -9.84 -12.91 -4.79
CA SER A 75 -9.90 -14.35 -4.53
C SER A 75 -9.70 -15.16 -5.80
N SER A 76 -9.17 -16.36 -5.66
CA SER A 76 -8.84 -17.26 -6.76
C SER A 76 -8.89 -18.72 -6.30
N PRO A 77 -9.29 -19.66 -7.18
CA PRO A 77 -9.23 -21.09 -6.86
C PRO A 77 -7.80 -21.65 -6.86
N THR A 78 -6.82 -20.91 -7.36
CA THR A 78 -5.41 -21.33 -7.42
C THR A 78 -4.47 -20.22 -6.98
N SER A 79 -3.32 -20.58 -6.42
CA SER A 79 -2.33 -19.62 -5.94
C SER A 79 -1.68 -18.78 -7.06
N SER A 80 -1.63 -19.31 -8.27
CA SER A 80 -0.97 -18.67 -9.43
C SER A 80 -1.87 -17.69 -10.17
N ALA A 81 -3.21 -17.84 -10.10
CA ALA A 81 -4.12 -16.96 -10.82
C ALA A 81 -4.16 -15.55 -10.22
N SER A 82 -4.41 -14.56 -11.05
CA SER A 82 -4.62 -13.16 -10.61
C SER A 82 -5.85 -13.01 -9.72
N GLY A 83 -6.85 -13.87 -9.94
CA GLY A 83 -8.08 -13.90 -9.18
C GLY A 83 -9.14 -12.89 -9.64
N THR A 84 -10.27 -12.93 -8.96
CA THR A 84 -11.41 -12.01 -9.15
C THR A 84 -11.41 -10.98 -8.03
N LEU A 85 -11.63 -9.71 -8.35
CA LEU A 85 -11.80 -8.65 -7.35
C LEU A 85 -13.07 -8.92 -6.54
N ILE A 86 -12.93 -9.03 -5.22
CA ILE A 86 -14.05 -9.28 -4.31
C ILE A 86 -14.36 -8.11 -3.39
N ALA A 87 -13.39 -7.22 -3.15
CA ALA A 87 -13.60 -6.03 -2.33
C ALA A 87 -12.63 -4.91 -2.69
N THR A 88 -13.12 -3.68 -2.61
CA THR A 88 -12.32 -2.45 -2.62
C THR A 88 -12.52 -1.73 -1.29
N MET A 89 -11.43 -1.29 -0.69
CA MET A 89 -11.40 -0.69 0.66
C MET A 89 -10.61 0.60 0.64
N ASN A 90 -10.90 1.50 1.57
CA ASN A 90 -10.13 2.73 1.75
C ASN A 90 -8.74 2.46 2.36
N ALA A 91 -7.86 3.45 2.36
CA ALA A 91 -6.48 3.33 2.83
C ALA A 91 -6.34 3.01 4.32
N SER A 92 -7.36 3.28 5.14
CA SER A 92 -7.34 2.98 6.58
C SER A 92 -7.81 1.57 6.92
N THR A 93 -8.36 0.84 5.95
CA THR A 93 -8.87 -0.53 6.14
C THR A 93 -7.78 -1.53 5.84
N THR A 94 -7.43 -2.34 6.83
CA THR A 94 -6.38 -3.37 6.72
C THR A 94 -6.89 -4.77 7.03
N SER A 95 -8.21 -4.98 6.98
CA SER A 95 -8.83 -6.27 7.19
C SER A 95 -10.14 -6.40 6.43
N TYR A 96 -10.51 -7.63 6.12
CA TYR A 96 -11.77 -7.97 5.47
C TYR A 96 -12.34 -9.26 6.04
N LEU A 97 -13.61 -9.22 6.46
CA LEU A 97 -14.30 -10.40 6.95
C LEU A 97 -14.84 -11.21 5.78
N LEU A 98 -14.33 -12.42 5.60
CA LEU A 98 -14.75 -13.28 4.50
C LEU A 98 -16.26 -13.61 4.62
N PRO A 99 -17.00 -13.60 3.52
CA PRO A 99 -18.41 -14.02 3.53
C PRO A 99 -18.53 -15.50 3.91
N ILE A 100 -19.70 -15.92 4.32
CA ILE A 100 -20.03 -17.34 4.52
C ILE A 100 -19.89 -18.07 3.18
N THR A 101 -19.33 -19.26 3.20
CA THR A 101 -19.25 -20.11 2.01
C THR A 101 -20.35 -21.17 2.01
N SER A 102 -20.88 -21.49 0.84
CA SER A 102 -21.82 -22.60 0.62
C SER A 102 -21.16 -23.91 0.25
N VAL A 103 -19.84 -23.91 0.08
CA VAL A 103 -19.06 -25.09 -0.32
C VAL A 103 -17.79 -25.21 0.53
N ASP A 104 -17.37 -26.45 0.76
CA ASP A 104 -16.07 -26.70 1.32
C ASP A 104 -14.98 -26.47 0.27
N GLY A 105 -13.84 -25.98 0.68
CA GLY A 105 -12.74 -25.79 -0.25
C GLY A 105 -11.65 -24.88 0.23
N THR A 106 -10.60 -24.79 -0.58
CA THR A 106 -9.48 -23.87 -0.38
C THR A 106 -9.56 -22.79 -1.42
N GLU A 107 -9.57 -21.54 -0.97
CA GLU A 107 -9.44 -20.34 -1.79
C GLU A 107 -8.13 -19.63 -1.49
N PHE A 108 -7.64 -18.90 -2.47
CA PHE A 108 -6.41 -18.13 -2.37
C PHE A 108 -6.73 -16.64 -2.47
N TYR A 109 -6.19 -15.88 -1.54
CA TYR A 109 -6.42 -14.44 -1.44
C TYR A 109 -5.13 -13.66 -1.69
N LYS A 110 -5.26 -12.52 -2.34
CA LYS A 110 -4.18 -11.55 -2.58
C LYS A 110 -4.72 -10.15 -2.39
N VAL A 111 -3.87 -9.28 -1.87
CA VAL A 111 -4.20 -7.86 -1.71
C VAL A 111 -3.19 -7.03 -2.49
N ARG A 112 -3.63 -5.91 -3.05
CA ARG A 112 -2.75 -4.88 -3.59
C ARG A 112 -3.19 -3.51 -3.11
N ALA A 113 -2.25 -2.59 -3.01
CA ALA A 113 -2.54 -1.19 -2.76
C ALA A 113 -2.87 -0.48 -4.07
N VAL A 114 -3.70 0.55 -4.00
CA VAL A 114 -3.99 1.46 -5.12
C VAL A 114 -3.52 2.85 -4.71
N GLY A 115 -2.70 3.46 -5.53
CA GLY A 115 -2.21 4.82 -5.32
C GLY A 115 -3.30 5.88 -5.57
N SER A 116 -3.09 7.08 -5.05
CA SER A 116 -3.96 8.24 -5.31
C SER A 116 -4.00 8.64 -6.81
N ASN A 117 -3.04 8.16 -7.58
CA ASN A 117 -2.96 8.26 -9.04
C ASN A 117 -3.67 7.12 -9.78
N ASN A 118 -4.41 6.24 -9.07
CA ASN A 118 -5.04 5.02 -9.55
C ASN A 118 -4.08 3.94 -10.11
N VAL A 119 -2.78 4.06 -9.84
CA VAL A 119 -1.80 3.02 -10.20
C VAL A 119 -1.77 1.96 -9.10
N PRO A 120 -2.02 0.67 -9.42
CA PRO A 120 -1.97 -0.39 -8.42
C PRO A 120 -0.52 -0.84 -8.16
N SER A 121 -0.29 -1.31 -6.92
CA SER A 121 0.95 -2.01 -6.55
C SER A 121 1.01 -3.43 -7.14
N ALA A 122 2.13 -4.09 -6.95
CA ALA A 122 2.18 -5.55 -7.02
C ALA A 122 1.23 -6.17 -5.97
N PHE A 123 0.83 -7.42 -6.20
CA PHE A 123 0.09 -8.20 -5.22
C PHE A 123 1.00 -8.66 -4.07
N THR A 124 0.41 -8.91 -2.90
CA THR A 124 1.01 -9.73 -1.86
C THR A 124 1.29 -11.14 -2.36
N SER A 125 2.07 -11.92 -1.61
CA SER A 125 2.07 -13.36 -1.75
C SER A 125 0.65 -13.92 -1.53
N SER A 126 0.35 -15.06 -2.17
CA SER A 126 -0.97 -15.69 -2.07
C SER A 126 -1.17 -16.31 -0.68
N LEU A 127 -2.29 -16.01 -0.06
CA LEU A 127 -2.75 -16.59 1.20
C LEU A 127 -3.74 -17.70 0.93
N SER A 128 -3.45 -18.92 1.36
CA SER A 128 -4.36 -20.07 1.27
C SER A 128 -5.30 -20.10 2.48
N VAL A 129 -6.60 -20.19 2.25
CA VAL A 129 -7.63 -20.29 3.29
C VAL A 129 -8.53 -21.46 3.00
N THR A 130 -8.49 -22.48 3.85
CA THR A 130 -9.42 -23.62 3.78
C THR A 130 -10.66 -23.29 4.59
N ARG A 131 -11.82 -23.37 3.95
CA ARG A 131 -13.10 -22.98 4.52
C ARG A 131 -14.08 -24.14 4.46
N THR A 132 -14.90 -24.23 5.49
CA THR A 132 -15.99 -25.20 5.58
C THR A 132 -17.30 -24.52 5.24
N LYS A 133 -18.15 -25.20 4.50
CA LYS A 133 -19.50 -24.70 4.20
C LYS A 133 -20.27 -24.44 5.48
N TRP A 134 -21.14 -23.48 5.46
CA TRP A 134 -22.09 -23.25 6.52
C TRP A 134 -23.14 -24.38 6.52
N ASP A 135 -23.33 -25.01 7.65
CA ASP A 135 -24.25 -26.16 7.83
C ASP A 135 -25.72 -25.76 8.10
N GLY A 136 -26.01 -24.45 8.04
CA GLY A 136 -27.35 -23.91 8.25
C GLY A 136 -27.75 -23.76 9.73
N GLY A 137 -26.83 -23.97 10.66
CA GLY A 137 -27.03 -23.62 12.08
C GLY A 137 -27.30 -22.12 12.27
N PRO A 138 -27.86 -21.69 13.41
CA PRO A 138 -28.08 -20.28 13.68
C PRO A 138 -26.76 -19.52 13.57
N LEU A 139 -26.75 -18.42 12.78
CA LEU A 139 -25.61 -17.52 12.74
C LEU A 139 -25.34 -17.02 14.16
N PRO A 140 -24.09 -17.11 14.66
CA PRO A 140 -23.76 -16.50 15.94
C PRO A 140 -24.08 -15.01 15.85
N THR A 141 -25.07 -14.57 16.63
CA THR A 141 -25.59 -13.18 16.58
C THR A 141 -24.79 -12.22 17.46
N THR A 142 -23.73 -12.67 18.10
CA THR A 142 -22.99 -11.85 19.04
C THR A 142 -21.80 -11.15 18.38
N GLY A 143 -22.08 -9.93 17.93
CA GLY A 143 -21.03 -8.90 17.88
C GLY A 143 -20.60 -8.51 19.32
N PRO A 144 -19.36 -8.03 19.54
CA PRO A 144 -18.93 -7.59 20.87
C PRO A 144 -19.83 -6.46 21.36
N GLY A 145 -20.57 -6.70 22.43
CA GLY A 145 -21.14 -5.65 23.27
C GLY A 145 -22.62 -5.33 23.18
N ARG A 146 -23.54 -6.33 23.14
CA ARG A 146 -24.84 -6.12 23.75
C ARG A 146 -24.95 -6.99 25.01
N GLY A 147 -24.72 -6.33 26.15
CA GLY A 147 -25.09 -6.89 27.43
C GLY A 147 -26.55 -7.29 27.39
N THR A 148 -26.85 -8.46 27.86
CA THR A 148 -28.20 -8.94 28.14
C THR A 148 -28.86 -7.93 29.09
N GLN A 149 -29.82 -7.17 28.55
CA GLN A 149 -30.74 -6.43 29.39
C GLN A 149 -31.64 -7.48 30.01
N GLY A 150 -31.46 -7.70 31.31
CA GLY A 150 -32.29 -8.63 32.06
C GLY A 150 -33.73 -8.16 32.05
N ASP A 151 -34.61 -9.04 31.69
CA ASP A 151 -36.04 -8.91 31.95
C ASP A 151 -36.29 -8.97 33.46
N PHE A 152 -36.88 -7.92 33.99
CA PHE A 152 -37.57 -7.91 35.27
C PHE A 152 -39.07 -7.92 35.04
#